data_ad4503fcb0b64df90de396b16b2b288b
#
_entry.id   ad4503fcb0b64df90de396b16b2b288b
#
_cell.length_a   1.000
_cell.length_b   1.000
_cell.length_c   1.000
_cell.angle_alpha   90.00
_cell.angle_beta   90.00
_cell.angle_gamma   90.00
#
_symmetry.space_group_name_H-M   'P 1'
#
loop_
_entity.id
_entity.type
_entity.pdbx_description
1 polymer ?
#
loop_
_entity_poly.entity_id
_entity_poly.type
_entity_poly.pdbx_seq_one_letter_code
_entity_poly.pdbx_strand_id
1 'polypeptide(L)'
;MNMRDERGVTLVELLAAMAISLVVLSATLLTFNGLYQTAHDNDERLDAVELARKALDVQARQLRNLAKRLNNTAVLDTAASYELIFQTSDSSRTWVRYCLDTVNPPASTGQGRLWKQERSLASAAAAPVTAQMRTGCPSAAIEWTTTQVVTEHVTNRRGGQDRPIFRYRCTGGTSCTSDPATYDQIVNIGAETLIDTRPDSGPAEMRVTTGVNLRNQNQAPVASFVATPASSSQTVVLNGSGSTDYEGRPLSYYWFKGSLPALSSINCAEPRITGSAPLRTLWGAGGFIGESVTLSHTFTAADLLAGASANIALVVCDPGDRYGASGISPPIAVQIPA
;
A
#
# COMPACT_ATOMS: atom_id res chain seq x y z
N MET A 1 31.68 -57.48 -68.25
CA MET A 1 30.28 -57.08 -68.17
C MET A 1 29.68 -57.83 -66.96
N ASN A 2 29.68 -57.26 -65.77
CA ASN A 2 29.20 -57.97 -64.57
C ASN A 2 27.69 -57.80 -64.50
N MET A 3 26.94 -58.88 -64.76
CA MET A 3 25.51 -58.96 -64.47
C MET A 3 25.34 -58.83 -62.94
N ARG A 4 24.74 -57.72 -62.56
CA ARG A 4 24.25 -57.57 -61.16
C ARG A 4 23.12 -58.59 -60.99
N ASP A 5 23.30 -59.44 -60.01
CA ASP A 5 22.33 -60.42 -59.53
C ASP A 5 21.08 -59.64 -59.04
N GLU A 6 20.06 -59.54 -59.85
CA GLU A 6 18.78 -58.90 -59.52
C GLU A 6 17.99 -59.90 -58.64
N ARG A 7 18.28 -59.93 -57.38
CA ARG A 7 17.46 -60.66 -56.38
C ARG A 7 16.17 -59.88 -56.22
N GLY A 8 15.08 -60.39 -56.72
CA GLY A 8 13.75 -59.85 -56.49
C GLY A 8 13.41 -59.87 -54.99
N VAL A 9 12.84 -58.80 -54.45
CA VAL A 9 12.36 -58.73 -53.04
C VAL A 9 11.17 -59.66 -52.89
N THR A 10 11.19 -60.47 -51.86
CA THR A 10 10.07 -61.37 -51.53
C THR A 10 8.89 -60.59 -50.98
N LEU A 11 7.65 -61.06 -51.22
CA LEU A 11 6.43 -60.44 -50.70
C LEU A 11 6.46 -60.34 -49.16
N VAL A 12 7.09 -61.29 -48.48
CA VAL A 12 7.25 -61.32 -47.01
C VAL A 12 8.20 -60.22 -46.52
N GLU A 13 9.33 -59.99 -47.24
CA GLU A 13 10.25 -58.89 -46.96
C GLU A 13 9.58 -57.52 -47.11
N LEU A 14 8.74 -57.36 -48.10
CA LEU A 14 8.01 -56.11 -48.32
C LEU A 14 7.00 -55.87 -47.21
N LEU A 15 6.24 -56.92 -46.80
CA LEU A 15 5.30 -56.83 -45.68
C LEU A 15 6.00 -56.55 -44.36
N ALA A 16 7.15 -57.18 -44.08
CA ALA A 16 7.93 -56.91 -42.89
C ALA A 16 8.48 -55.49 -42.86
N ALA A 17 9.01 -55.00 -43.98
CA ALA A 17 9.46 -53.62 -44.11
C ALA A 17 8.34 -52.60 -43.90
N MET A 18 7.15 -52.85 -44.47
CA MET A 18 5.97 -51.97 -44.24
C MET A 18 5.52 -51.99 -42.77
N ALA A 19 5.50 -53.16 -42.16
CA ALA A 19 5.15 -53.25 -40.72
C ALA A 19 6.12 -52.45 -39.82
N ILE A 20 7.43 -52.64 -40.06
CA ILE A 20 8.45 -51.89 -39.30
C ILE A 20 8.34 -50.38 -39.57
N SER A 21 8.13 -49.98 -40.83
CA SER A 21 7.95 -48.57 -41.19
C SER A 21 6.75 -47.94 -40.53
N LEU A 22 5.61 -48.66 -40.41
CA LEU A 22 4.44 -48.18 -39.67
C LEU A 22 4.69 -48.01 -38.20
N VAL A 23 5.43 -48.94 -37.55
CA VAL A 23 5.79 -48.82 -36.11
C VAL A 23 6.69 -47.61 -35.89
N VAL A 24 7.73 -47.42 -36.73
CA VAL A 24 8.64 -46.29 -36.66
C VAL A 24 7.91 -44.97 -36.89
N LEU A 25 7.04 -44.92 -37.92
CA LEU A 25 6.23 -43.74 -38.21
C LEU A 25 5.30 -43.39 -37.04
N SER A 26 4.62 -44.40 -36.48
CA SER A 26 3.75 -44.19 -35.33
C SER A 26 4.50 -43.65 -34.09
N ALA A 27 5.68 -44.22 -33.78
CA ALA A 27 6.53 -43.77 -32.69
C ALA A 27 7.02 -42.33 -32.89
N THR A 28 7.43 -41.99 -34.13
CA THR A 28 7.85 -40.61 -34.46
C THR A 28 6.71 -39.60 -34.33
N LEU A 29 5.51 -39.93 -34.78
CA LEU A 29 4.33 -39.08 -34.69
C LEU A 29 3.92 -38.85 -33.22
N LEU A 30 3.94 -39.89 -32.38
CA LEU A 30 3.67 -39.76 -30.95
C LEU A 30 4.68 -38.86 -30.24
N THR A 31 5.96 -39.05 -30.55
CA THR A 31 7.03 -38.21 -29.99
C THR A 31 6.90 -36.75 -30.46
N PHE A 32 6.61 -36.54 -31.74
CA PHE A 32 6.43 -35.20 -32.30
C PHE A 32 5.22 -34.48 -31.67
N ASN A 33 4.08 -35.16 -31.49
CA ASN A 33 2.92 -34.62 -30.81
C ASN A 33 3.23 -34.23 -29.36
N GLY A 34 3.97 -35.07 -28.65
CA GLY A 34 4.39 -34.79 -27.26
C GLY A 34 5.29 -33.54 -27.15
N LEU A 35 6.25 -33.43 -28.10
CA LEU A 35 7.14 -32.25 -28.16
C LEU A 35 6.34 -30.98 -28.51
N TYR A 36 5.43 -31.06 -29.46
CA TYR A 36 4.60 -29.95 -29.87
C TYR A 36 3.70 -29.45 -28.75
N GLN A 37 3.05 -30.36 -28.01
CA GLN A 37 2.25 -30.00 -26.85
C GLN A 37 3.11 -29.33 -25.74
N THR A 38 4.28 -29.89 -25.46
CA THR A 38 5.19 -29.31 -24.47
C THR A 38 5.67 -27.92 -24.88
N ALA A 39 5.99 -27.71 -26.15
CA ALA A 39 6.39 -26.40 -26.66
C ALA A 39 5.24 -25.38 -26.53
N HIS A 40 4.03 -25.76 -26.92
CA HIS A 40 2.84 -24.91 -26.82
C HIS A 40 2.52 -24.54 -25.36
N ASP A 41 2.60 -25.50 -24.43
CA ASP A 41 2.39 -25.26 -23.01
C ASP A 41 3.45 -24.31 -22.41
N ASN A 42 4.69 -24.40 -22.88
CA ASN A 42 5.75 -23.49 -22.46
C ASN A 42 5.54 -22.07 -23.00
N ASP A 43 5.11 -21.91 -24.24
CA ASP A 43 4.83 -20.60 -24.84
C ASP A 43 3.69 -19.90 -24.09
N GLU A 44 2.55 -20.58 -23.86
CA GLU A 44 1.45 -20.01 -23.07
C GLU A 44 1.89 -19.62 -21.65
N ARG A 45 2.75 -20.42 -21.04
CA ARG A 45 3.30 -20.13 -19.72
C ARG A 45 4.18 -18.88 -19.75
N LEU A 46 5.03 -18.73 -20.73
CA LEU A 46 5.89 -17.56 -20.90
C LEU A 46 5.07 -16.28 -21.08
N ASP A 47 4.05 -16.33 -21.92
CA ASP A 47 3.12 -15.21 -22.16
C ASP A 47 2.40 -14.80 -20.86
N ALA A 48 1.90 -15.76 -20.09
CA ALA A 48 1.24 -15.50 -18.82
C ALA A 48 2.19 -14.86 -17.80
N VAL A 49 3.46 -15.30 -17.76
CA VAL A 49 4.51 -14.71 -16.89
C VAL A 49 4.81 -13.29 -17.29
N GLU A 50 5.00 -13.05 -18.56
CA GLU A 50 5.33 -11.72 -19.07
C GLU A 50 4.21 -10.73 -18.74
N LEU A 51 2.95 -11.14 -18.99
CA LEU A 51 1.77 -10.34 -18.68
C LEU A 51 1.70 -10.03 -17.17
N ALA A 52 1.91 -11.03 -16.32
CA ALA A 52 1.90 -10.85 -14.87
C ALA A 52 3.03 -9.95 -14.37
N ARG A 53 4.24 -10.11 -14.88
CA ARG A 53 5.38 -9.24 -14.53
C ARG A 53 5.11 -7.79 -14.93
N LYS A 54 4.62 -7.57 -16.14
CA LYS A 54 4.23 -6.24 -16.61
C LYS A 54 3.16 -5.62 -15.73
N ALA A 55 2.15 -6.41 -15.33
CA ALA A 55 1.10 -5.99 -14.42
C ALA A 55 1.65 -5.54 -13.06
N LEU A 56 2.51 -6.36 -12.45
CA LEU A 56 3.10 -6.06 -11.15
C LEU A 56 4.07 -4.87 -11.22
N ASP A 57 4.81 -4.69 -12.32
CA ASP A 57 5.69 -3.54 -12.49
C ASP A 57 4.89 -2.23 -12.56
N VAL A 58 3.76 -2.23 -13.28
CA VAL A 58 2.84 -1.08 -13.32
C VAL A 58 2.29 -0.77 -11.93
N GLN A 59 1.85 -1.79 -11.18
CA GLN A 59 1.37 -1.63 -9.80
C GLN A 59 2.47 -1.06 -8.88
N ALA A 60 3.67 -1.65 -8.93
CA ALA A 60 4.79 -1.21 -8.11
C ALA A 60 5.18 0.24 -8.40
N ARG A 61 5.15 0.65 -9.67
CA ARG A 61 5.44 2.02 -10.09
C ARG A 61 4.41 3.01 -9.57
N GLN A 62 3.13 2.67 -9.67
CA GLN A 62 2.04 3.51 -9.18
C GLN A 62 2.06 3.61 -7.65
N LEU A 63 2.32 2.51 -6.94
CA LEU A 63 2.43 2.52 -5.49
C LEU A 63 3.64 3.32 -4.99
N ARG A 64 4.76 3.33 -5.72
CA ARG A 64 5.90 4.22 -5.39
C ARG A 64 5.54 5.70 -5.54
N ASN A 65 4.61 6.00 -6.44
CA ASN A 65 4.09 7.35 -6.66
C ASN A 65 2.84 7.65 -5.82
N LEU A 66 2.67 6.96 -4.69
CA LEU A 66 1.57 7.25 -3.76
C LEU A 66 1.58 8.74 -3.39
N ALA A 67 0.42 9.36 -3.36
CA ALA A 67 0.28 10.75 -2.99
C ALA A 67 0.79 10.98 -1.56
N LYS A 68 1.35 12.18 -1.33
CA LYS A 68 1.63 12.62 0.05
C LYS A 68 0.31 12.97 0.73
N ARG A 69 0.21 12.61 2.00
CA ARG A 69 -0.93 12.98 2.83
C ARG A 69 -1.07 14.51 2.88
N LEU A 70 -2.22 15.01 2.48
CA LEU A 70 -2.57 16.42 2.56
C LEU A 70 -3.69 16.58 3.57
N ASN A 71 -3.51 17.47 4.55
CA ASN A 71 -4.57 17.87 5.49
C ASN A 71 -5.30 16.69 6.15
N ASN A 72 -4.59 15.70 6.64
CA ASN A 72 -5.17 14.49 7.27
C ASN A 72 -6.06 13.62 6.35
N THR A 73 -6.07 13.84 5.05
CA THR A 73 -6.81 12.99 4.12
C THR A 73 -6.02 11.70 3.89
N ALA A 74 -6.62 10.56 4.16
CA ALA A 74 -6.01 9.26 3.90
C ALA A 74 -5.70 9.12 2.41
N VAL A 75 -4.48 8.69 2.09
CA VAL A 75 -4.04 8.43 0.72
C VAL A 75 -4.48 7.06 0.25
N LEU A 76 -4.65 6.13 1.20
CA LEU A 76 -5.24 4.83 1.02
C LEU A 76 -6.71 4.92 1.47
N ASP A 77 -7.62 4.63 0.56
CA ASP A 77 -9.05 4.56 0.86
C ASP A 77 -9.46 3.14 1.25
N THR A 78 -8.92 2.15 0.57
CA THR A 78 -9.20 0.73 0.81
C THR A 78 -7.91 -0.07 0.77
N ALA A 79 -7.68 -0.87 1.80
CA ALA A 79 -6.57 -1.79 1.90
C ALA A 79 -7.10 -3.17 2.32
N ALA A 80 -7.61 -3.94 1.36
CA ALA A 80 -8.16 -5.27 1.57
C ALA A 80 -7.35 -6.34 0.82
N SER A 81 -7.55 -7.61 1.14
CA SER A 81 -6.80 -8.73 0.55
C SER A 81 -6.90 -8.81 -0.98
N TYR A 82 -8.02 -8.38 -1.54
CA TYR A 82 -8.32 -8.47 -2.98
C TYR A 82 -8.69 -7.14 -3.62
N GLU A 83 -8.60 -6.08 -2.86
CA GLU A 83 -8.91 -4.72 -3.31
C GLU A 83 -7.96 -3.71 -2.69
N LEU A 84 -7.48 -2.79 -3.50
CA LEU A 84 -6.62 -1.71 -3.07
C LEU A 84 -7.03 -0.43 -3.79
N ILE A 85 -7.41 0.61 -3.03
CA ILE A 85 -7.73 1.94 -3.57
C ILE A 85 -6.81 2.97 -2.95
N PHE A 86 -6.11 3.73 -3.79
CA PHE A 86 -5.15 4.73 -3.36
C PHE A 86 -5.07 5.90 -4.33
N GLN A 87 -4.49 7.00 -3.86
CA GLN A 87 -4.26 8.20 -4.65
C GLN A 87 -2.80 8.31 -5.05
N THR A 88 -2.54 8.61 -6.34
CA THR A 88 -1.19 8.89 -6.84
C THR A 88 -0.78 10.34 -6.62
N SER A 89 0.54 10.61 -6.57
CA SER A 89 1.11 11.95 -6.37
C SER A 89 1.37 12.70 -7.68
N ASP A 90 0.91 12.18 -8.80
CA ASP A 90 1.03 12.85 -10.09
C ASP A 90 0.26 14.18 -10.10
N SER A 91 0.54 15.02 -11.08
CA SER A 91 -0.06 16.36 -11.19
C SER A 91 -1.60 16.33 -11.28
N SER A 92 -2.17 15.21 -11.69
CA SER A 92 -3.61 14.98 -11.83
C SER A 92 -4.27 14.37 -10.59
N ARG A 93 -3.50 13.96 -9.58
CA ARG A 93 -4.02 13.28 -8.37
C ARG A 93 -5.07 12.24 -8.69
N THR A 94 -4.63 11.19 -9.35
CA THR A 94 -5.51 10.12 -9.81
C THR A 94 -5.82 9.15 -8.67
N TRP A 95 -7.10 8.84 -8.45
CA TRP A 95 -7.51 7.67 -7.70
C TRP A 95 -7.30 6.43 -8.55
N VAL A 96 -6.62 5.45 -8.00
CA VAL A 96 -6.36 4.15 -8.63
C VAL A 96 -6.96 3.06 -7.77
N ARG A 97 -7.71 2.17 -8.41
CA ARG A 97 -8.28 0.97 -7.81
C ARG A 97 -7.73 -0.25 -8.51
N TYR A 98 -7.26 -1.19 -7.73
CA TYR A 98 -7.03 -2.57 -8.16
C TYR A 98 -8.02 -3.47 -7.46
N CYS A 99 -8.70 -4.34 -8.20
CA CYS A 99 -9.61 -5.31 -7.59
C CYS A 99 -9.64 -6.63 -8.38
N LEU A 100 -9.81 -7.74 -7.66
CA LEU A 100 -9.99 -9.06 -8.24
C LEU A 100 -11.47 -9.33 -8.50
N ASP A 101 -11.81 -9.55 -9.76
CA ASP A 101 -13.14 -10.02 -10.14
C ASP A 101 -13.32 -11.47 -9.70
N THR A 102 -14.25 -11.68 -8.78
CA THR A 102 -14.57 -13.01 -8.25
C THR A 102 -15.96 -13.47 -8.65
N VAL A 103 -16.71 -12.60 -9.34
CA VAL A 103 -18.15 -12.82 -9.59
C VAL A 103 -18.41 -13.49 -10.94
N ASN A 104 -17.44 -13.38 -11.88
CA ASN A 104 -17.59 -13.89 -13.24
C ASN A 104 -16.41 -14.70 -13.81
N PRO A 105 -15.71 -15.55 -13.05
CA PRO A 105 -15.10 -16.67 -13.73
C PRO A 105 -16.26 -17.60 -14.12
N PRO A 106 -16.25 -18.22 -15.28
CA PRO A 106 -17.10 -19.38 -15.47
C PRO A 106 -16.83 -20.30 -14.27
N ALA A 107 -17.87 -20.70 -13.57
CA ALA A 107 -17.79 -21.47 -12.31
C ALA A 107 -16.92 -22.75 -12.45
N SER A 108 -16.62 -23.16 -13.66
CA SER A 108 -15.80 -24.32 -14.01
C SER A 108 -14.29 -24.12 -13.91
N THR A 109 -13.75 -22.92 -14.11
CA THR A 109 -12.28 -22.73 -14.14
C THR A 109 -11.70 -22.12 -12.85
N GLY A 110 -12.51 -21.43 -12.04
CA GLY A 110 -12.05 -20.75 -10.82
C GLY A 110 -11.02 -19.67 -11.05
N GLN A 111 -10.89 -19.19 -12.31
CA GLN A 111 -9.97 -18.11 -12.69
C GLN A 111 -10.67 -16.76 -12.59
N GLY A 112 -9.97 -15.76 -12.05
CA GLY A 112 -10.42 -14.38 -11.96
C GLY A 112 -9.62 -13.46 -12.87
N ARG A 113 -10.04 -12.20 -12.92
CA ARG A 113 -9.33 -11.11 -13.59
C ARG A 113 -8.96 -10.06 -12.59
N LEU A 114 -7.73 -9.60 -12.62
CA LEU A 114 -7.31 -8.43 -11.88
C LEU A 114 -7.58 -7.18 -12.72
N TRP A 115 -8.44 -6.32 -12.20
CA TRP A 115 -8.82 -5.08 -12.86
C TRP A 115 -8.10 -3.89 -12.27
N LYS A 116 -7.87 -2.89 -13.11
CA LYS A 116 -7.42 -1.55 -12.74
C LYS A 116 -8.47 -0.54 -13.19
N GLN A 117 -8.84 0.36 -12.28
CA GLN A 117 -9.71 1.49 -12.57
C GLN A 117 -9.03 2.78 -12.15
N GLU A 118 -9.18 3.84 -12.92
CA GLU A 118 -8.57 5.15 -12.63
C GLU A 118 -9.61 6.25 -12.75
N ARG A 119 -9.46 7.25 -11.88
CA ARG A 119 -10.21 8.51 -11.89
C ARG A 119 -9.24 9.66 -11.77
N SER A 120 -9.10 10.44 -12.82
CA SER A 120 -8.34 11.69 -12.78
C SER A 120 -9.19 12.80 -12.16
N LEU A 121 -8.58 13.60 -11.29
CA LEU A 121 -9.22 14.69 -10.61
C LEU A 121 -8.73 16.01 -11.22
N ALA A 122 -9.66 16.86 -11.65
CA ALA A 122 -9.34 18.16 -12.26
C ALA A 122 -8.84 19.20 -11.23
N SER A 123 -8.91 18.91 -9.94
CA SER A 123 -8.60 19.83 -8.83
C SER A 123 -7.79 19.15 -7.74
N ALA A 124 -6.98 19.96 -7.04
CA ALA A 124 -6.19 19.53 -5.89
C ALA A 124 -7.03 19.07 -4.69
N ALA A 125 -8.32 19.40 -4.65
CA ALA A 125 -9.27 18.86 -3.69
C ALA A 125 -9.69 17.46 -4.18
N ALA A 126 -9.11 16.43 -3.60
CA ALA A 126 -9.48 15.06 -3.87
C ALA A 126 -10.93 14.83 -3.43
N ALA A 127 -11.85 14.71 -4.38
CA ALA A 127 -13.16 14.20 -4.04
C ALA A 127 -13.00 12.80 -3.45
N PRO A 128 -13.61 12.50 -2.29
CA PRO A 128 -13.49 11.21 -1.64
C PRO A 128 -14.02 10.09 -2.55
N VAL A 129 -13.55 8.88 -2.34
CA VAL A 129 -14.08 7.69 -3.00
C VAL A 129 -15.49 7.45 -2.47
N THR A 130 -16.47 7.38 -3.38
CA THR A 130 -17.88 7.15 -3.02
C THR A 130 -18.14 5.64 -2.77
N ALA A 131 -19.25 5.32 -2.11
CA ALA A 131 -19.66 3.94 -1.93
C ALA A 131 -19.90 3.22 -3.27
N GLN A 132 -20.46 3.94 -4.26
CA GLN A 132 -20.69 3.42 -5.62
C GLN A 132 -19.40 3.02 -6.32
N MET A 133 -18.32 3.80 -6.13
CA MET A 133 -17.01 3.50 -6.70
C MET A 133 -16.40 2.19 -6.15
N ARG A 134 -16.83 1.72 -4.98
CA ARG A 134 -16.37 0.45 -4.36
C ARG A 134 -17.27 -0.74 -4.72
N THR A 135 -18.43 -0.52 -5.34
CA THR A 135 -19.39 -1.58 -5.62
C THR A 135 -19.00 -2.37 -6.86
N GLY A 136 -18.86 -3.69 -6.72
CA GLY A 136 -18.48 -4.59 -7.83
C GLY A 136 -16.99 -4.51 -8.21
N CYS A 137 -16.54 -5.47 -9.00
CA CYS A 137 -15.20 -5.47 -9.59
C CYS A 137 -15.29 -6.02 -11.02
N PRO A 138 -15.01 -5.21 -12.06
CA PRO A 138 -14.84 -3.77 -11.96
C PRO A 138 -16.14 -3.06 -11.54
N SER A 139 -16.02 -1.88 -10.94
CA SER A 139 -17.18 -1.06 -10.64
C SER A 139 -17.73 -0.41 -11.91
N ALA A 140 -19.05 -0.39 -12.04
CA ALA A 140 -19.74 0.31 -13.14
C ALA A 140 -19.94 1.82 -12.86
N ALA A 141 -19.40 2.35 -11.75
CA ALA A 141 -19.53 3.75 -11.39
C ALA A 141 -18.91 4.65 -12.47
N ILE A 142 -19.67 5.67 -12.89
CA ILE A 142 -19.28 6.60 -13.97
C ILE A 142 -18.06 7.44 -13.60
N GLU A 143 -17.74 7.56 -12.32
CA GLU A 143 -16.57 8.26 -11.82
C GLU A 143 -15.26 7.60 -12.25
N TRP A 144 -15.25 6.32 -12.53
CA TRP A 144 -14.08 5.64 -13.07
C TRP A 144 -13.95 5.94 -14.56
N THR A 145 -13.01 6.82 -14.90
CA THR A 145 -12.80 7.27 -16.30
C THR A 145 -12.05 6.23 -17.15
N THR A 146 -11.30 5.36 -16.51
CA THR A 146 -10.57 4.27 -17.18
C THR A 146 -10.79 2.97 -16.45
N THR A 147 -11.07 1.90 -17.20
CA THR A 147 -11.19 0.54 -16.68
C THR A 147 -10.46 -0.41 -17.63
N GLN A 148 -9.51 -1.17 -17.11
CA GLN A 148 -8.69 -2.10 -17.91
C GLN A 148 -8.39 -3.39 -17.15
N VAL A 149 -8.26 -4.49 -17.85
CA VAL A 149 -7.74 -5.74 -17.30
C VAL A 149 -6.23 -5.62 -17.16
N VAL A 150 -5.72 -5.93 -15.99
CA VAL A 150 -4.28 -5.93 -15.67
C VAL A 150 -3.67 -7.29 -15.99
N THR A 151 -4.34 -8.35 -15.54
CA THR A 151 -4.00 -9.73 -15.87
C THR A 151 -5.22 -10.63 -15.75
N GLU A 152 -5.23 -11.70 -16.52
CA GLU A 152 -6.25 -12.74 -16.53
C GLU A 152 -5.72 -14.03 -15.90
N HIS A 153 -6.56 -15.04 -15.82
CA HIS A 153 -6.21 -16.37 -15.28
C HIS A 153 -5.70 -16.36 -13.83
N VAL A 154 -6.18 -15.40 -13.02
CA VAL A 154 -5.79 -15.26 -11.61
C VAL A 154 -6.50 -16.32 -10.76
N THR A 155 -5.71 -17.12 -10.04
CA THR A 155 -6.20 -18.25 -9.24
C THR A 155 -6.11 -18.05 -7.72
N ASN A 156 -5.85 -16.84 -7.27
CA ASN A 156 -5.71 -16.50 -5.84
C ASN A 156 -6.92 -16.93 -4.98
N ARG A 157 -8.12 -16.98 -5.55
CA ARG A 157 -9.36 -17.43 -4.86
C ARG A 157 -9.92 -18.75 -5.36
N ARG A 158 -9.15 -19.50 -6.15
CA ARG A 158 -9.61 -20.78 -6.70
C ARG A 158 -9.80 -21.82 -5.60
N GLY A 159 -10.84 -22.64 -5.74
CA GLY A 159 -11.10 -23.78 -4.84
C GLY A 159 -11.42 -23.38 -3.39
N GLY A 160 -11.91 -22.16 -3.14
CA GLY A 160 -12.21 -21.66 -1.80
C GLY A 160 -10.98 -21.30 -0.98
N GLN A 161 -9.77 -21.29 -1.59
CA GLN A 161 -8.56 -20.84 -0.91
C GLN A 161 -8.56 -19.33 -0.76
N ASP A 162 -8.14 -18.85 0.40
CA ASP A 162 -7.97 -17.44 0.69
C ASP A 162 -6.49 -17.06 0.60
N ARG A 163 -6.03 -16.80 -0.63
CA ARG A 163 -4.65 -16.37 -0.91
C ARG A 163 -4.64 -14.90 -1.34
N PRO A 164 -4.41 -13.98 -0.39
CA PRO A 164 -4.51 -12.54 -0.65
C PRO A 164 -3.57 -12.08 -1.76
N ILE A 165 -4.09 -11.22 -2.67
CA ILE A 165 -3.26 -10.52 -3.64
C ILE A 165 -2.44 -9.45 -2.93
N PHE A 166 -3.07 -8.66 -2.05
CA PHE A 166 -2.41 -7.59 -1.33
C PHE A 166 -2.15 -7.98 0.12
N ARG A 167 -0.93 -7.74 0.56
CA ARG A 167 -0.51 -7.93 1.95
C ARG A 167 0.10 -6.63 2.46
N TYR A 168 -0.24 -6.25 3.67
CA TYR A 168 0.16 -4.99 4.28
C TYR A 168 1.02 -5.24 5.49
N ARG A 169 2.08 -4.44 5.61
CA ARG A 169 2.88 -4.36 6.84
C ARG A 169 2.74 -2.95 7.40
N CYS A 170 2.44 -2.90 8.68
CA CYS A 170 2.41 -1.67 9.45
C CYS A 170 3.73 -1.41 10.18
N THR A 171 3.85 -0.24 10.76
CA THR A 171 4.92 0.15 11.66
C THR A 171 5.15 -0.90 12.73
N GLY A 172 6.41 -1.13 13.08
CA GLY A 172 6.79 -2.18 14.04
C GLY A 172 6.81 -3.60 13.45
N GLY A 173 6.63 -3.78 12.12
CA GLY A 173 6.72 -5.08 11.44
C GLY A 173 5.52 -5.98 11.63
N THR A 174 4.44 -5.49 12.24
CA THR A 174 3.17 -6.22 12.43
C THR A 174 2.33 -6.22 11.16
N SER A 175 1.48 -7.24 11.01
CA SER A 175 0.43 -7.24 9.98
C SER A 175 -0.61 -6.19 10.33
N CYS A 176 -1.00 -5.39 9.34
CA CYS A 176 -2.04 -4.39 9.52
C CYS A 176 -3.41 -5.04 9.64
N THR A 177 -4.28 -4.43 10.42
CA THR A 177 -5.71 -4.76 10.40
C THR A 177 -6.37 -4.13 9.17
N SER A 178 -7.52 -4.66 8.76
CA SER A 178 -8.35 -4.07 7.70
C SER A 178 -9.13 -2.82 8.16
N ASP A 179 -8.81 -2.28 9.33
CA ASP A 179 -9.43 -1.08 9.87
C ASP A 179 -8.88 0.17 9.15
N PRO A 180 -9.73 0.97 8.48
CA PRO A 180 -9.32 2.20 7.82
C PRO A 180 -8.56 3.18 8.73
N ALA A 181 -8.81 3.16 10.04
CA ALA A 181 -8.10 4.00 11.01
C ALA A 181 -6.59 3.66 11.12
N THR A 182 -6.17 2.50 10.63
CA THR A 182 -4.76 2.05 10.66
C THR A 182 -4.04 2.16 9.32
N TYR A 183 -4.70 2.65 8.26
CA TYR A 183 -4.10 2.72 6.93
C TYR A 183 -2.92 3.68 6.83
N ASP A 184 -2.85 4.66 7.69
CA ASP A 184 -1.71 5.59 7.81
C ASP A 184 -0.46 4.92 8.41
N GLN A 185 -0.62 3.74 9.05
CA GLN A 185 0.48 2.96 9.60
C GLN A 185 1.08 1.97 8.60
N ILE A 186 0.50 1.83 7.40
CA ILE A 186 0.99 0.91 6.38
C ILE A 186 2.29 1.46 5.79
N VAL A 187 3.39 0.74 5.97
CA VAL A 187 4.72 1.10 5.46
C VAL A 187 5.16 0.25 4.27
N ASN A 188 4.54 -0.90 4.08
CA ASN A 188 4.85 -1.78 2.96
C ASN A 188 3.57 -2.42 2.42
N ILE A 189 3.47 -2.45 1.10
CA ILE A 189 2.43 -3.19 0.37
C ILE A 189 3.12 -4.25 -0.47
N GLY A 190 2.88 -5.52 -0.17
CA GLY A 190 3.24 -6.65 -1.01
C GLY A 190 2.09 -7.03 -1.92
N ALA A 191 2.37 -7.36 -3.18
CA ALA A 191 1.40 -7.94 -4.09
C ALA A 191 1.87 -9.32 -4.55
N GLU A 192 0.98 -10.30 -4.52
CA GLU A 192 1.20 -11.68 -4.94
C GLU A 192 0.07 -12.12 -5.85
N THR A 193 0.39 -12.39 -7.10
CA THR A 193 -0.58 -12.88 -8.08
C THR A 193 -0.20 -14.30 -8.49
N LEU A 194 -1.16 -15.18 -8.40
CA LEU A 194 -1.06 -16.57 -8.82
C LEU A 194 -1.79 -16.71 -10.14
N ILE A 195 -1.11 -17.23 -11.16
CA ILE A 195 -1.63 -17.33 -12.52
C ILE A 195 -1.53 -18.76 -12.99
N ASP A 196 -2.63 -19.25 -13.55
CA ASP A 196 -2.72 -20.56 -14.16
C ASP A 196 -3.66 -20.51 -15.37
N THR A 197 -3.11 -20.70 -16.55
CA THR A 197 -3.88 -20.66 -17.80
C THR A 197 -4.74 -21.91 -17.97
N ARG A 198 -4.34 -23.03 -17.36
CA ARG A 198 -5.04 -24.33 -17.46
C ARG A 198 -5.12 -25.04 -16.10
N PRO A 199 -5.98 -24.57 -15.19
CA PRO A 199 -6.01 -25.06 -13.81
C PRO A 199 -6.23 -26.56 -13.60
N ASP A 200 -6.72 -27.28 -14.60
CA ASP A 200 -7.07 -28.71 -14.50
C ASP A 200 -6.13 -29.62 -15.31
N SER A 201 -5.20 -29.02 -16.06
CA SER A 201 -4.22 -29.75 -16.88
C SER A 201 -2.90 -28.97 -16.85
N GLY A 202 -1.86 -29.44 -16.18
CA GLY A 202 -0.59 -28.71 -16.03
C GLY A 202 -0.15 -27.88 -17.22
N PRO A 203 0.66 -26.83 -17.08
CA PRO A 203 1.74 -26.68 -16.10
C PRO A 203 1.28 -26.13 -14.76
N ALA A 204 2.13 -26.28 -13.74
CA ALA A 204 1.82 -25.82 -12.40
C ALA A 204 1.54 -24.31 -12.31
N GLU A 205 0.65 -23.92 -11.40
CA GLU A 205 0.33 -22.54 -11.05
C GLU A 205 1.61 -21.70 -10.84
N MET A 206 1.64 -20.54 -11.43
CA MET A 206 2.77 -19.64 -11.39
C MET A 206 2.54 -18.53 -10.38
N ARG A 207 3.55 -18.29 -9.54
CA ARG A 207 3.55 -17.27 -8.50
C ARG A 207 4.42 -16.09 -8.91
N VAL A 208 3.85 -14.90 -9.00
CA VAL A 208 4.58 -13.66 -9.24
C VAL A 208 4.35 -12.72 -8.06
N THR A 209 5.44 -12.18 -7.50
CA THR A 209 5.40 -11.33 -6.31
C THR A 209 6.12 -10.02 -6.53
N THR A 210 5.62 -8.95 -5.95
CA THR A 210 6.30 -7.66 -5.84
C THR A 210 6.05 -7.05 -4.46
N GLY A 211 6.82 -6.04 -4.10
CA GLY A 211 6.61 -5.31 -2.87
C GLY A 211 7.13 -3.88 -2.99
N VAL A 212 6.43 -2.97 -2.36
CA VAL A 212 6.76 -1.54 -2.36
C VAL A 212 6.78 -1.02 -0.94
N ASN A 213 7.88 -0.41 -0.56
CA ASN A 213 7.95 0.39 0.65
C ASN A 213 7.39 1.78 0.37
N LEU A 214 6.42 2.19 1.15
CA LEU A 214 5.76 3.48 1.02
C LEU A 214 6.62 4.57 1.65
N ARG A 215 7.45 5.24 0.86
CA ARG A 215 8.35 6.31 1.33
C ARG A 215 7.65 7.63 1.61
N ASN A 216 6.44 7.80 1.10
CA ASN A 216 5.70 9.07 1.16
C ASN A 216 4.67 9.12 2.29
N GLN A 217 4.56 8.08 3.10
CA GLN A 217 3.75 8.11 4.30
C GLN A 217 4.62 8.62 5.45
N ASN A 218 4.64 9.93 5.62
CA ASN A 218 5.17 10.56 6.81
C ASN A 218 4.18 10.29 7.94
N GLN A 219 4.60 9.50 8.92
CA GLN A 219 3.75 9.19 10.07
C GLN A 219 3.77 10.37 11.04
N ALA A 220 2.62 10.57 11.69
CA ALA A 220 2.56 11.54 12.77
C ALA A 220 3.49 11.10 13.91
N PRO A 221 4.40 11.95 14.38
CA PRO A 221 5.23 11.63 15.52
C PRO A 221 4.36 11.43 16.77
N VAL A 222 4.86 10.63 17.70
CA VAL A 222 4.19 10.38 18.98
C VAL A 222 4.73 11.38 20.00
N ALA A 223 3.88 12.30 20.46
CA ALA A 223 4.22 13.25 21.51
C ALA A 223 4.16 12.59 22.90
N SER A 224 5.25 12.72 23.65
CA SER A 224 5.36 12.24 25.02
C SER A 224 6.21 13.21 25.83
N PHE A 225 5.79 13.54 27.06
CA PHE A 225 6.57 14.41 27.92
C PHE A 225 6.43 14.07 29.38
N VAL A 226 7.41 14.56 30.14
CA VAL A 226 7.40 14.56 31.61
C VAL A 226 7.44 16.00 32.09
N ALA A 227 6.63 16.33 33.10
CA ALA A 227 6.62 17.61 33.76
C ALA A 227 7.15 17.44 35.21
N THR A 228 8.19 18.17 35.54
CA THR A 228 8.81 18.12 36.86
C THR A 228 8.68 19.49 37.53
N PRO A 229 7.86 19.65 38.60
CA PRO A 229 7.77 20.88 39.33
C PRO A 229 9.10 21.19 40.05
N ALA A 230 9.53 22.44 40.04
CA ALA A 230 10.66 22.87 40.85
C ALA A 230 10.20 23.05 42.30
N SER A 231 11.05 22.66 43.26
CA SER A 231 10.69 22.40 44.65
C SER A 231 10.27 23.64 45.52
N SER A 232 10.23 24.84 44.96
CA SER A 232 9.87 26.05 45.70
C SER A 232 9.42 27.23 44.86
N SER A 233 8.91 26.97 43.67
CA SER A 233 8.45 28.03 42.75
C SER A 233 7.32 27.51 41.83
N GLN A 234 6.48 28.40 41.38
CA GLN A 234 5.46 28.10 40.35
C GLN A 234 6.09 27.74 39.00
N THR A 235 7.33 27.25 39.01
CA THR A 235 8.09 26.89 37.81
C THR A 235 8.05 25.37 37.62
N VAL A 236 7.80 24.97 36.40
CA VAL A 236 7.80 23.56 35.97
C VAL A 236 8.82 23.38 34.86
N VAL A 237 9.62 22.33 34.95
CA VAL A 237 10.49 21.88 33.87
C VAL A 237 9.73 20.83 33.05
N LEU A 238 9.51 21.14 31.77
CA LEU A 238 8.84 20.31 30.79
C LEU A 238 9.90 19.65 29.92
N ASN A 239 9.87 18.33 29.82
CA ASN A 239 10.82 17.57 29.01
C ASN A 239 10.08 16.67 28.04
N GLY A 240 10.18 16.99 26.73
CA GLY A 240 9.57 16.27 25.61
C GLY A 240 10.47 15.24 24.94
N SER A 241 11.66 14.96 25.48
CA SER A 241 12.63 14.04 24.88
C SER A 241 12.13 12.59 24.73
N GLY A 242 11.03 12.22 25.40
CA GLY A 242 10.35 10.95 25.21
C GLY A 242 9.51 10.86 23.93
N SER A 243 9.36 11.95 23.19
CA SER A 243 8.64 11.94 21.90
C SER A 243 9.45 11.19 20.86
N THR A 244 8.76 10.44 20.00
CA THR A 244 9.38 9.61 18.97
C THR A 244 8.78 9.90 17.61
N ASP A 245 9.62 9.84 16.60
CA ASP A 245 9.26 9.81 15.20
C ASP A 245 9.64 8.46 14.60
N TYR A 246 8.74 7.87 13.83
CA TYR A 246 8.98 6.55 13.26
C TYR A 246 10.11 6.57 12.22
N GLU A 247 10.18 7.63 11.43
CA GLU A 247 11.20 7.83 10.42
C GLU A 247 12.55 8.27 11.02
N GLY A 248 12.61 8.49 12.33
CA GLY A 248 13.81 8.92 13.04
C GLY A 248 14.26 10.35 12.71
N ARG A 249 13.35 11.19 12.24
CA ARG A 249 13.65 12.57 11.90
C ARG A 249 13.71 13.48 13.13
N PRO A 250 14.46 14.57 13.08
CA PRO A 250 14.49 15.53 14.17
C PRO A 250 13.13 16.19 14.35
N LEU A 251 12.62 16.21 15.58
CA LEU A 251 11.34 16.79 15.93
C LEU A 251 11.48 18.26 16.36
N SER A 252 10.47 19.07 16.03
CA SER A 252 10.25 20.39 16.61
C SER A 252 9.18 20.31 17.70
N TYR A 253 9.38 21.02 18.83
CA TYR A 253 8.57 20.93 20.02
C TYR A 253 7.88 22.26 20.29
N TYR A 254 6.58 22.21 20.57
CA TYR A 254 5.75 23.38 20.85
C TYR A 254 4.89 23.12 22.08
N TRP A 255 5.05 23.95 23.09
CA TRP A 255 4.38 23.80 24.37
C TRP A 255 3.22 24.75 24.53
N PHE A 256 2.15 24.25 25.09
CA PHE A 256 0.90 25.00 25.27
C PHE A 256 0.32 24.77 26.64
N LYS A 257 -0.36 25.80 27.18
CA LYS A 257 -1.18 25.74 28.37
C LYS A 257 -2.66 25.91 28.03
N GLY A 258 -3.55 25.24 28.76
CA GLY A 258 -5.00 25.30 28.57
C GLY A 258 -5.58 24.22 27.68
N SER A 259 -6.76 24.46 27.09
CA SER A 259 -7.46 23.51 26.24
C SER A 259 -6.89 23.52 24.82
N LEU A 260 -6.67 22.35 24.27
CA LEU A 260 -6.18 22.17 22.90
C LEU A 260 -7.29 22.34 21.86
N PRO A 261 -7.03 23.01 20.73
CA PRO A 261 -7.92 22.92 19.57
C PRO A 261 -7.89 21.50 18.95
N ALA A 262 -8.83 21.22 18.06
CA ALA A 262 -8.92 19.94 17.39
C ALA A 262 -7.65 19.64 16.56
N LEU A 263 -7.19 18.39 16.59
CA LEU A 263 -6.03 17.88 15.83
C LEU A 263 -6.02 18.30 14.35
N SER A 264 -7.19 18.43 13.73
CA SER A 264 -7.36 18.79 12.32
C SER A 264 -6.89 20.21 11.95
N SER A 265 -6.65 21.07 12.96
CA SER A 265 -6.24 22.46 12.75
C SER A 265 -4.73 22.71 12.87
N ILE A 266 -3.93 21.70 13.21
CA ILE A 266 -2.49 21.86 13.40
C ILE A 266 -1.76 21.57 12.11
N ASN A 267 -1.09 22.58 11.57
CA ASN A 267 -0.28 22.49 10.36
C ASN A 267 1.19 22.73 10.71
N CYS A 268 1.98 21.65 10.73
CA CYS A 268 3.43 21.71 11.00
C CYS A 268 4.27 22.27 9.83
N ALA A 269 3.68 22.49 8.66
CA ALA A 269 4.39 23.01 7.49
C ALA A 269 4.59 24.52 7.51
N GLU A 270 3.77 25.24 8.27
CA GLU A 270 3.74 26.70 8.25
C GLU A 270 4.90 27.42 8.93
N PRO A 271 5.67 26.87 9.90
CA PRO A 271 6.80 27.59 10.49
C PRO A 271 7.87 28.02 9.50
N ARG A 272 7.88 27.47 8.27
CA ARG A 272 8.89 27.73 7.25
C ARG A 272 8.46 28.62 6.10
N ILE A 273 7.17 28.93 5.95
CA ILE A 273 6.69 29.81 4.90
C ILE A 273 6.59 31.23 5.43
N THR A 274 7.70 31.96 5.29
CA THR A 274 7.82 33.44 5.29
C THR A 274 6.82 34.22 6.15
N GLY A 275 7.24 34.60 7.34
CA GLY A 275 6.74 35.83 8.01
C GLY A 275 5.43 35.73 8.79
N SER A 276 4.70 34.66 8.77
CA SER A 276 3.55 34.43 9.62
C SER A 276 3.87 33.49 10.77
N ALA A 277 3.36 33.76 11.94
CA ALA A 277 3.53 32.97 13.14
C ALA A 277 2.32 32.03 13.36
N PRO A 278 2.25 30.88 12.68
CA PRO A 278 0.99 30.20 12.47
C PRO A 278 0.53 29.36 13.66
N LEU A 279 1.45 28.68 14.35
CA LEU A 279 1.10 27.95 15.58
C LEU A 279 0.81 28.91 16.72
N ARG A 280 1.45 30.06 16.77
CA ARG A 280 1.23 31.11 17.77
C ARG A 280 -0.13 31.78 17.67
N THR A 281 -0.69 31.88 16.45
CA THR A 281 -1.99 32.51 16.21
C THR A 281 -3.17 31.57 16.41
N LEU A 282 -3.00 30.27 16.19
CA LEU A 282 -4.05 29.26 16.34
C LEU A 282 -4.50 29.09 17.82
N TRP A 283 -3.68 29.45 18.78
CA TRP A 283 -3.90 29.18 20.20
C TRP A 283 -4.22 30.41 21.03
N GLY A 284 -4.41 31.54 20.39
CA GLY A 284 -4.54 32.81 21.08
C GLY A 284 -3.25 33.19 21.81
N ALA A 285 -2.95 34.43 21.96
CA ALA A 285 -1.69 34.94 22.56
C ALA A 285 -1.37 34.42 23.99
N GLY A 286 -2.28 33.74 24.65
CA GLY A 286 -2.13 33.24 26.01
C GLY A 286 -1.82 31.74 26.17
N GLY A 287 -2.01 30.91 25.11
CA GLY A 287 -1.84 29.45 25.23
C GLY A 287 -0.44 28.93 24.92
N PHE A 288 0.31 29.57 24.04
CA PHE A 288 1.67 29.17 23.68
C PHE A 288 2.68 29.61 24.75
N ILE A 289 3.52 28.69 25.23
CA ILE A 289 4.49 28.94 26.29
C ILE A 289 5.96 28.77 25.89
N GLY A 290 6.24 28.13 24.78
CA GLY A 290 7.60 28.03 24.25
C GLY A 290 7.87 26.93 23.26
N GLU A 291 9.08 26.96 22.69
CA GLU A 291 9.62 26.03 21.68
C GLU A 291 10.94 25.47 22.18
N SER A 292 11.00 24.23 22.60
CA SER A 292 12.24 23.53 22.95
C SER A 292 11.93 22.10 23.35
N VAL A 293 12.89 21.18 23.19
CA VAL A 293 12.76 19.81 23.72
C VAL A 293 12.61 19.82 25.23
N THR A 294 13.26 20.78 25.92
CA THR A 294 13.14 21.03 27.37
C THR A 294 12.82 22.49 27.58
N LEU A 295 11.75 22.77 28.28
CA LEU A 295 11.28 24.13 28.59
C LEU A 295 11.08 24.30 30.08
N SER A 296 11.62 25.38 30.66
CA SER A 296 11.28 25.83 32.00
C SER A 296 10.27 26.97 31.92
N HIS A 297 9.11 26.82 32.52
CA HIS A 297 8.03 27.80 32.48
C HIS A 297 7.50 28.10 33.88
N THR A 298 7.37 29.39 34.18
CA THR A 298 6.78 29.86 35.44
C THR A 298 5.31 30.24 35.20
N PHE A 299 4.41 29.58 35.92
CA PHE A 299 2.97 29.81 35.82
C PHE A 299 2.57 30.99 36.74
N THR A 300 1.68 31.81 36.27
CA THR A 300 1.06 32.87 37.05
C THR A 300 -0.21 32.34 37.73
N ALA A 301 -0.70 33.02 38.74
CA ALA A 301 -1.96 32.65 39.41
C ALA A 301 -3.16 32.59 38.44
N ALA A 302 -3.12 33.39 37.36
CA ALA A 302 -4.13 33.39 36.31
C ALA A 302 -4.08 32.14 35.38
N ASP A 303 -2.96 31.42 35.37
CA ASP A 303 -2.78 30.20 34.57
C ASP A 303 -3.25 28.93 35.31
N LEU A 304 -3.52 29.04 36.58
CA LEU A 304 -3.84 27.90 37.45
C LEU A 304 -5.35 27.64 37.46
N LEU A 305 -5.68 26.37 37.39
CA LEU A 305 -7.02 25.84 37.61
C LEU A 305 -7.26 25.69 39.13
N ALA A 306 -8.52 25.44 39.50
CA ALA A 306 -8.85 25.10 40.87
C ALA A 306 -7.98 23.91 41.36
N GLY A 307 -7.27 24.11 42.51
CA GLY A 307 -6.35 23.10 43.05
C GLY A 307 -4.89 23.26 42.60
N ALA A 308 -4.48 24.47 42.17
CA ALA A 308 -3.11 24.81 41.81
C ALA A 308 -2.53 23.87 40.72
N SER A 309 -3.31 23.52 39.72
CA SER A 309 -2.87 22.72 38.55
C SER A 309 -2.98 23.50 37.24
N ALA A 310 -2.16 23.20 36.29
CA ALA A 310 -2.25 23.72 34.92
C ALA A 310 -2.33 22.58 33.89
N ASN A 311 -3.21 22.71 32.90
CA ASN A 311 -3.22 21.81 31.78
C ASN A 311 -2.09 22.17 30.82
N ILE A 312 -1.24 21.20 30.53
CA ILE A 312 -0.10 21.37 29.62
C ILE A 312 -0.23 20.34 28.50
N ALA A 313 0.06 20.77 27.29
CA ALA A 313 0.13 19.89 26.15
C ALA A 313 1.38 20.17 25.33
N LEU A 314 1.90 19.11 24.72
CA LEU A 314 3.02 19.14 23.80
C LEU A 314 2.53 18.81 22.40
N VAL A 315 2.85 19.67 21.45
CA VAL A 315 2.76 19.39 20.02
C VAL A 315 4.17 19.14 19.49
N VAL A 316 4.37 18.01 18.85
CA VAL A 316 5.62 17.71 18.15
C VAL A 316 5.36 17.68 16.65
N CYS A 317 6.26 18.29 15.91
CA CYS A 317 6.19 18.38 14.47
C CYS A 317 7.43 17.75 13.84
N ASP A 318 7.25 16.96 12.78
CA ASP A 318 8.32 16.59 11.87
C ASP A 318 8.47 17.68 10.81
N PRO A 319 9.59 18.44 10.80
CA PRO A 319 9.81 19.52 9.84
C PRO A 319 10.25 19.04 8.45
N GLY A 320 10.38 17.72 8.25
CA GLY A 320 11.00 17.15 7.04
C GLY A 320 10.19 17.31 5.76
N ASP A 321 8.89 17.60 5.84
CA ASP A 321 8.01 17.73 4.69
C ASP A 321 7.25 19.05 4.65
N ARG A 322 6.87 19.47 3.42
CA ARG A 322 6.03 20.64 3.16
C ARG A 322 4.70 20.63 3.93
N TYR A 323 4.32 19.46 4.46
CA TYR A 323 3.08 19.17 5.17
C TYR A 323 3.38 18.31 6.40
N GLY A 324 4.33 18.73 7.24
CA GLY A 324 4.83 17.96 8.37
C GLY A 324 3.71 17.31 9.20
N ALA A 325 3.90 16.07 9.56
CA ALA A 325 3.00 15.38 10.46
C ALA A 325 3.12 15.95 11.89
N SER A 326 2.00 16.03 12.62
CA SER A 326 1.97 16.48 13.99
C SER A 326 1.49 15.39 14.94
N GLY A 327 2.22 15.23 16.06
CA GLY A 327 1.75 14.46 17.20
C GLY A 327 1.35 15.40 18.32
N ILE A 328 0.26 15.08 19.02
CA ILE A 328 -0.19 15.83 20.20
C ILE A 328 -0.26 14.88 21.38
N SER A 329 0.35 15.28 22.52
CA SER A 329 0.06 14.63 23.78
C SER A 329 -1.34 15.01 24.25
N PRO A 330 -2.10 14.09 24.87
CA PRO A 330 -3.27 14.52 25.64
C PRO A 330 -2.84 15.55 26.68
N PRO A 331 -3.70 16.56 26.98
CA PRO A 331 -3.40 17.51 28.02
C PRO A 331 -3.21 16.80 29.37
N ILE A 332 -2.10 17.08 30.01
CA ILE A 332 -1.80 16.53 31.34
C ILE A 332 -1.97 17.65 32.34
N ALA A 333 -2.79 17.42 33.39
CA ALA A 333 -2.89 18.33 34.53
C ALA A 333 -1.64 18.17 35.39
N VAL A 334 -0.83 19.20 35.40
CA VAL A 334 0.39 19.24 36.24
C VAL A 334 0.14 20.02 37.50
N GLN A 335 0.43 19.39 38.65
CA GLN A 335 0.36 20.07 39.93
C GLN A 335 1.52 21.08 40.03
N ILE A 336 1.19 22.31 40.33
CA ILE A 336 2.15 23.41 40.46
C ILE A 336 2.34 23.69 41.97
N PRO A 337 3.55 23.59 42.53
CA PRO A 337 3.80 23.93 43.93
C PRO A 337 3.42 25.39 44.21
N ALA A 338 2.86 25.64 45.38
CA ALA A 338 2.46 26.96 45.82
C ALA A 338 3.68 27.87 46.07
#